data_6cda0aab50ebdf561af5bb4175589493
#
_entry.id   6cda0aab50ebdf561af5bb4175589493
#
_cell.length_a   1.000
_cell.length_b   1.000
_cell.length_c   1.000
_cell.angle_alpha   90.00
_cell.angle_beta   90.00
_cell.angle_gamma   90.00
#
_symmetry.space_group_name_H-M   'P 1'
#
loop_
_entity.id
_entity.type
_entity.pdbx_description
1 polymer ?
#
loop_
_entity_poly.entity_id
_entity_poly.type
_entity_poly.pdbx_seq_one_letter_code
_entity_poly.pdbx_strand_id
1 'polypeptide(L)'
;AIAVKLVGVGWVNKLMPAVVIGPTVSIIGLSLAANAVSDITKGKVLDGDGNSAANPLICLVCGLITLLVVTICSVYGKKMVKLIPFIIGILAGYAAAAIFTVIGIATDNQSLQIINFEVFKNMSIVAVPDFTFFEAAKGLKEINGQYIATVAVAYIPVAFVVFAEHIADHKNLSSVIEKDLLEEPGLHRTLLGDGVGSICGAFFG
;
A
#
# COMPACT_ATOMS: atom_id res chain seq x y z
N ALA A 1 14.09 -13.79 7.83
CA ALA A 1 14.81 -14.55 6.80
C ALA A 1 15.82 -15.53 7.40
N ILE A 2 16.82 -15.06 8.17
CA ILE A 2 17.89 -15.94 8.75
C ILE A 2 17.29 -17.03 9.65
N ALA A 3 16.41 -16.70 10.58
CA ALA A 3 15.76 -17.66 11.45
C ALA A 3 14.97 -18.72 10.65
N VAL A 4 14.23 -18.32 9.62
CA VAL A 4 13.49 -19.25 8.75
C VAL A 4 14.44 -20.16 7.95
N LYS A 5 15.58 -19.63 7.51
CA LYS A 5 16.61 -20.42 6.81
C LYS A 5 17.24 -21.49 7.71
N LEU A 6 17.47 -21.18 9.00
CA LEU A 6 18.13 -22.08 9.94
C LEU A 6 17.18 -23.14 10.53
N VAL A 7 15.96 -22.76 10.84
CA VAL A 7 14.97 -23.59 11.56
C VAL A 7 13.98 -24.26 10.59
N GLY A 8 13.92 -23.79 9.32
CA GLY A 8 12.97 -24.27 8.32
C GLY A 8 11.61 -23.59 8.43
N VAL A 9 10.66 -23.99 7.57
CA VAL A 9 9.32 -23.38 7.47
C VAL A 9 8.29 -24.07 8.38
N GLY A 10 8.60 -25.25 8.89
CA GLY A 10 7.65 -26.07 9.66
C GLY A 10 7.09 -25.39 10.91
N TRP A 11 7.91 -24.64 11.64
CA TRP A 11 7.48 -23.89 12.82
C TRP A 11 6.55 -22.71 12.45
N VAL A 12 6.75 -22.10 11.27
CA VAL A 12 5.92 -21.00 10.77
C VAL A 12 4.50 -21.51 10.52
N ASN A 13 4.35 -22.65 9.86
CA ASN A 13 3.05 -23.27 9.63
C ASN A 13 2.34 -23.66 10.93
N LYS A 14 3.10 -24.00 11.96
CA LYS A 14 2.57 -24.33 13.29
C LYS A 14 2.19 -23.08 14.09
N LEU A 15 2.95 -21.99 13.96
CA LEU A 15 2.69 -20.73 14.65
C LEU A 15 1.56 -19.94 13.97
N MET A 16 1.46 -20.02 12.65
CA MET A 16 0.53 -19.28 11.80
C MET A 16 -0.41 -20.22 11.01
N PRO A 17 -1.26 -21.01 11.70
CA PRO A 17 -2.32 -21.74 11.02
C PRO A 17 -3.34 -20.80 10.42
N ALA A 18 -4.13 -21.26 9.45
CA ALA A 18 -5.14 -20.46 8.75
C ALA A 18 -6.12 -19.73 9.69
N VAL A 19 -6.41 -20.35 10.85
CA VAL A 19 -7.27 -19.76 11.91
C VAL A 19 -6.66 -18.50 12.53
N VAL A 20 -5.34 -18.37 12.56
CA VAL A 20 -4.64 -17.17 13.07
C VAL A 20 -4.47 -16.12 11.97
N ILE A 21 -4.13 -16.56 10.75
CA ILE A 21 -3.89 -15.66 9.61
C ILE A 21 -5.14 -14.86 9.25
N GLY A 22 -6.30 -15.53 9.16
CA GLY A 22 -7.57 -14.88 8.80
C GLY A 22 -7.92 -13.69 9.69
N PRO A 23 -8.04 -13.87 11.01
CA PRO A 23 -8.29 -12.76 11.94
C PRO A 23 -7.22 -11.67 11.91
N THR A 24 -5.93 -12.02 11.76
CA THR A 24 -4.84 -11.04 11.69
C THR A 24 -5.00 -10.11 10.48
N VAL A 25 -5.23 -10.67 9.30
CA VAL A 25 -5.46 -9.89 8.06
C VAL A 25 -6.74 -9.05 8.18
N SER A 26 -7.80 -9.59 8.80
CA SER A 26 -9.04 -8.85 9.04
C SER A 26 -8.83 -7.65 9.96
N ILE A 27 -8.04 -7.79 11.02
CA ILE A 27 -7.70 -6.69 11.93
C ILE A 27 -6.89 -5.61 11.21
N ILE A 28 -5.92 -5.99 10.36
CA ILE A 28 -5.15 -5.06 9.54
C ILE A 28 -6.11 -4.28 8.62
N GLY A 29 -6.98 -4.98 7.90
CA GLY A 29 -7.98 -4.33 7.03
C GLY A 29 -8.89 -3.36 7.77
N LEU A 30 -9.40 -3.75 8.94
CA LEU A 30 -10.25 -2.89 9.78
C LEU A 30 -9.49 -1.67 10.32
N SER A 31 -8.23 -1.81 10.68
CA SER A 31 -7.42 -0.68 11.17
C SER A 31 -7.18 0.38 10.07
N LEU A 32 -7.14 -0.03 8.81
CA LEU A 32 -6.99 0.86 7.66
C LEU A 32 -8.33 1.43 7.15
N ALA A 33 -9.46 0.91 7.61
CA ALA A 33 -10.78 1.31 7.11
C ALA A 33 -11.07 2.80 7.31
N ALA A 34 -10.65 3.38 8.44
CA ALA A 34 -10.83 4.80 8.72
C ALA A 34 -10.07 5.69 7.70
N ASN A 35 -8.83 5.31 7.36
CA ASN A 35 -8.04 5.99 6.35
C ASN A 35 -8.68 5.86 4.97
N ALA A 36 -9.14 4.65 4.60
CA ALA A 36 -9.81 4.41 3.34
C ALA A 36 -11.07 5.28 3.17
N VAL A 37 -11.90 5.39 4.22
CA VAL A 37 -13.09 6.27 4.21
C VAL A 37 -12.70 7.73 4.08
N SER A 38 -11.65 8.17 4.77
CA SER A 38 -11.14 9.53 4.65
C SER A 38 -10.65 9.83 3.22
N ASP A 39 -9.90 8.91 2.63
CA ASP A 39 -9.30 9.10 1.30
C ASP A 39 -10.35 9.07 0.18
N ILE A 40 -11.36 8.19 0.30
CA ILE A 40 -12.42 8.07 -0.71
C ILE A 40 -13.34 9.28 -0.77
N THR A 41 -13.34 10.13 0.26
CA THR A 41 -14.18 11.34 0.34
C THR A 41 -13.44 12.63 0.02
N LYS A 42 -12.13 12.58 -0.29
CA LYS A 42 -11.30 13.78 -0.52
C LYS A 42 -10.69 13.77 -1.91
N GLY A 43 -10.80 14.91 -2.60
CA GLY A 43 -10.03 15.18 -3.82
C GLY A 43 -8.65 15.76 -3.52
N LYS A 44 -7.82 15.88 -4.53
CA LYS A 44 -6.45 16.44 -4.44
C LYS A 44 -6.37 17.91 -4.87
N VAL A 45 -7.47 18.50 -5.33
CA VAL A 45 -7.57 19.94 -5.56
C VAL A 45 -7.97 20.57 -4.23
N LEU A 46 -7.20 21.56 -3.78
CA LEU A 46 -7.44 22.29 -2.53
C LEU A 46 -8.11 23.64 -2.83
N ASP A 47 -9.02 24.03 -1.99
CA ASP A 47 -9.59 25.37 -1.98
C ASP A 47 -8.64 26.38 -1.30
N GLY A 48 -9.05 27.67 -1.25
CA GLY A 48 -8.26 28.74 -0.62
C GLY A 48 -8.00 28.55 0.87
N ASP A 49 -8.76 27.70 1.54
CA ASP A 49 -8.64 27.35 2.97
C ASP A 49 -7.83 26.06 3.21
N GLY A 50 -7.31 25.44 2.14
CA GLY A 50 -6.49 24.23 2.22
C GLY A 50 -7.30 22.95 2.39
N ASN A 51 -8.63 22.99 2.25
CA ASN A 51 -9.49 21.82 2.27
C ASN A 51 -9.69 21.26 0.84
N SER A 52 -10.20 20.04 0.74
CA SER A 52 -10.56 19.48 -0.56
C SER A 52 -11.69 20.28 -1.20
N ALA A 53 -11.46 20.85 -2.36
CA ALA A 53 -12.45 21.58 -3.15
C ALA A 53 -13.50 20.62 -3.77
N ALA A 54 -13.12 19.37 -4.01
CA ALA A 54 -13.98 18.38 -4.64
C ALA A 54 -15.15 17.97 -3.73
N ASN A 55 -16.33 17.77 -4.34
CA ASN A 55 -17.50 17.30 -3.62
C ASN A 55 -17.27 15.85 -3.15
N PRO A 56 -17.41 15.55 -1.83
CA PRO A 56 -17.19 14.23 -1.27
C PRO A 56 -18.03 13.11 -1.92
N LEU A 57 -19.25 13.43 -2.38
CA LEU A 57 -20.12 12.45 -3.05
C LEU A 57 -19.57 12.03 -4.42
N ILE A 58 -18.94 12.96 -5.15
CA ILE A 58 -18.33 12.64 -6.46
C ILE A 58 -17.08 11.82 -6.26
N CYS A 59 -16.26 12.14 -5.27
CA CYS A 59 -15.13 11.32 -4.87
C CYS A 59 -15.57 9.90 -4.49
N LEU A 60 -16.65 9.79 -3.69
CA LEU A 60 -17.25 8.51 -3.30
C LEU A 60 -17.70 7.70 -4.52
N VAL A 61 -18.36 8.33 -5.51
CA VAL A 61 -18.78 7.66 -6.75
C VAL A 61 -17.58 7.09 -7.50
N CYS A 62 -16.48 7.85 -7.62
CA CYS A 62 -15.25 7.36 -8.24
C CYS A 62 -14.65 6.16 -7.48
N GLY A 63 -14.67 6.21 -6.14
CA GLY A 63 -14.25 5.10 -5.30
C GLY A 63 -15.15 3.86 -5.45
N LEU A 64 -16.46 4.04 -5.55
CA LEU A 64 -17.39 2.94 -5.80
C LEU A 64 -17.20 2.32 -7.18
N ILE A 65 -16.91 3.12 -8.21
CA ILE A 65 -16.56 2.61 -9.55
C ILE A 65 -15.29 1.74 -9.46
N THR A 66 -14.26 2.22 -8.75
CA THR A 66 -13.04 1.44 -8.50
C THR A 66 -13.36 0.10 -7.85
N LEU A 67 -14.11 0.11 -6.75
CA LEU A 67 -14.51 -1.09 -6.02
C LEU A 67 -15.29 -2.07 -6.90
N LEU A 68 -16.25 -1.57 -7.68
CA LEU A 68 -17.08 -2.38 -8.57
C LEU A 68 -16.23 -3.04 -9.65
N VAL A 69 -15.30 -2.29 -10.27
CA VAL A 69 -14.39 -2.83 -11.29
C VAL A 69 -13.45 -3.88 -10.69
N VAL A 70 -12.86 -3.62 -9.51
CA VAL A 70 -12.04 -4.62 -8.80
C VAL A 70 -12.83 -5.90 -8.55
N THR A 71 -14.05 -5.77 -8.05
CA THR A 71 -14.91 -6.91 -7.74
C THR A 71 -15.25 -7.71 -9.01
N ILE A 72 -15.63 -7.04 -10.09
CA ILE A 72 -15.92 -7.70 -11.38
C ILE A 72 -14.68 -8.42 -11.91
N CYS A 73 -13.50 -7.76 -11.89
CA CYS A 73 -12.25 -8.36 -12.35
C CYS A 73 -11.83 -9.55 -11.49
N SER A 74 -12.04 -9.48 -10.18
CA SER A 74 -11.70 -10.56 -9.26
C SER A 74 -12.62 -11.79 -9.41
N VAL A 75 -13.92 -11.57 -9.60
CA VAL A 75 -14.93 -12.67 -9.69
C VAL A 75 -15.00 -13.25 -11.09
N TYR A 76 -15.12 -12.40 -12.11
CA TYR A 76 -15.34 -12.82 -13.50
C TYR A 76 -14.07 -12.79 -14.35
N GLY A 77 -12.99 -12.20 -13.85
CA GLY A 77 -11.72 -12.09 -14.56
C GLY A 77 -11.11 -13.47 -14.89
N LYS A 78 -10.46 -13.55 -16.04
CA LYS A 78 -9.75 -14.76 -16.49
C LYS A 78 -8.27 -14.47 -16.65
N LYS A 79 -7.43 -15.48 -16.33
CA LYS A 79 -5.96 -15.39 -16.49
C LYS A 79 -5.40 -14.12 -15.81
N MET A 80 -4.75 -13.25 -16.58
CA MET A 80 -4.07 -12.04 -16.08
C MET A 80 -5.01 -11.04 -15.39
N VAL A 81 -6.27 -10.89 -15.85
CA VAL A 81 -7.23 -9.97 -15.24
C VAL A 81 -7.54 -10.35 -13.79
N LYS A 82 -7.60 -11.65 -13.49
CA LYS A 82 -7.79 -12.16 -12.13
C LYS A 82 -6.55 -11.98 -11.24
N LEU A 83 -5.36 -11.89 -11.84
CA LEU A 83 -4.10 -11.70 -11.10
C LEU A 83 -3.86 -10.23 -10.70
N ILE A 84 -4.36 -9.27 -11.50
CA ILE A 84 -4.11 -7.84 -11.30
C ILE A 84 -5.40 -7.00 -11.21
N PRO A 85 -6.44 -7.45 -10.48
CA PRO A 85 -7.72 -6.76 -10.43
C PRO A 85 -7.60 -5.35 -9.85
N PHE A 86 -6.72 -5.15 -8.88
CA PHE A 86 -6.51 -3.86 -8.23
C PHE A 86 -5.95 -2.80 -9.19
N ILE A 87 -4.99 -3.16 -10.05
CA ILE A 87 -4.41 -2.23 -11.03
C ILE A 87 -5.49 -1.78 -12.01
N ILE A 88 -6.30 -2.72 -12.51
CA ILE A 88 -7.40 -2.40 -13.43
C ILE A 88 -8.42 -1.50 -12.75
N GLY A 89 -8.77 -1.78 -11.49
CA GLY A 89 -9.69 -0.96 -10.72
C GLY A 89 -9.17 0.46 -10.48
N ILE A 90 -7.90 0.60 -10.09
CA ILE A 90 -7.27 1.92 -9.90
C ILE A 90 -7.30 2.73 -11.21
N LEU A 91 -6.94 2.12 -12.33
CA LEU A 91 -6.99 2.79 -13.63
C LEU A 91 -8.41 3.22 -14.02
N ALA A 92 -9.42 2.39 -13.76
CA ALA A 92 -10.81 2.72 -14.03
C ALA A 92 -11.31 3.86 -13.14
N GLY A 93 -10.99 3.84 -11.83
CA GLY A 93 -11.34 4.91 -10.92
C GLY A 93 -10.63 6.22 -11.24
N TYR A 94 -9.36 6.15 -11.62
CA TYR A 94 -8.59 7.30 -12.08
C TYR A 94 -9.17 7.90 -13.37
N ALA A 95 -9.56 7.05 -14.33
CA ALA A 95 -10.21 7.50 -15.56
C ALA A 95 -11.55 8.20 -15.27
N ALA A 96 -12.38 7.65 -14.37
CA ALA A 96 -13.61 8.29 -13.95
C ALA A 96 -13.35 9.66 -13.29
N ALA A 97 -12.39 9.73 -12.36
CA ALA A 97 -12.01 10.97 -11.70
C ALA A 97 -11.45 12.01 -12.70
N ALA A 98 -10.70 11.56 -13.73
CA ALA A 98 -10.20 12.44 -14.79
C ALA A 98 -11.34 13.02 -15.63
N ILE A 99 -12.36 12.21 -15.98
CA ILE A 99 -13.55 12.68 -16.71
C ILE A 99 -14.26 13.76 -15.90
N PHE A 100 -14.55 13.55 -14.62
CA PHE A 100 -15.17 14.55 -13.76
C PHE A 100 -14.33 15.83 -13.66
N THR A 101 -13.01 15.69 -13.53
CA THR A 101 -12.09 16.83 -13.45
C THR A 101 -12.08 17.64 -14.75
N VAL A 102 -12.05 17.00 -15.92
CA VAL A 102 -12.10 17.69 -17.21
C VAL A 102 -13.44 18.42 -17.39
N ILE A 103 -14.56 17.81 -17.02
CA ILE A 103 -15.86 18.48 -17.00
C ILE A 103 -15.83 19.67 -16.04
N GLY A 104 -15.26 19.50 -14.84
CA GLY A 104 -15.14 20.57 -13.86
C GLY A 104 -14.31 21.75 -14.35
N ILE A 105 -13.22 21.50 -15.08
CA ILE A 105 -12.42 22.57 -15.71
C ILE A 105 -13.21 23.25 -16.81
N ALA A 106 -13.93 22.49 -17.66
CA ALA A 106 -14.72 23.05 -18.77
C ALA A 106 -15.93 23.89 -18.30
N THR A 107 -16.48 23.58 -17.12
CA THR A 107 -17.64 24.27 -16.53
C THR A 107 -17.27 25.26 -15.44
N ASP A 108 -15.97 25.48 -15.21
CA ASP A 108 -15.42 26.31 -14.10
C ASP A 108 -15.99 25.93 -12.72
N ASN A 109 -16.24 24.65 -12.51
CA ASN A 109 -16.79 24.10 -11.27
C ASN A 109 -15.74 23.32 -10.49
N GLN A 110 -15.19 23.95 -9.46
CA GLN A 110 -14.16 23.34 -8.61
C GLN A 110 -14.64 22.09 -7.87
N SER A 111 -15.94 21.97 -7.58
CA SER A 111 -16.50 20.80 -6.89
C SER A 111 -16.37 19.51 -7.68
N LEU A 112 -16.17 19.57 -9.00
CA LEU A 112 -15.95 18.42 -9.88
C LEU A 112 -14.46 18.11 -10.07
N GLN A 113 -13.56 18.96 -9.62
CA GLN A 113 -12.13 18.82 -9.83
C GLN A 113 -11.51 17.95 -8.72
N ILE A 114 -11.35 16.65 -9.01
CA ILE A 114 -10.80 15.67 -8.07
C ILE A 114 -9.29 15.57 -8.19
N ILE A 115 -8.77 15.61 -9.43
CA ILE A 115 -7.35 15.41 -9.76
C ILE A 115 -6.70 16.77 -10.02
N ASN A 116 -5.59 17.04 -9.37
CA ASN A 116 -4.77 18.20 -9.64
C ASN A 116 -3.81 17.90 -10.81
N PHE A 117 -4.14 18.38 -12.01
CA PHE A 117 -3.28 18.24 -13.19
C PHE A 117 -2.08 19.20 -13.21
N GLU A 118 -2.05 20.22 -12.34
CA GLU A 118 -0.92 21.15 -12.28
C GLU A 118 0.38 20.47 -11.82
N VAL A 119 0.26 19.38 -11.06
CA VAL A 119 1.40 18.56 -10.65
C VAL A 119 2.19 18.08 -11.87
N PHE A 120 1.51 17.75 -12.97
CA PHE A 120 2.17 17.28 -14.19
C PHE A 120 2.92 18.38 -14.96
N LYS A 121 2.54 19.67 -14.78
CA LYS A 121 3.25 20.79 -15.42
C LYS A 121 4.62 21.03 -14.80
N ASN A 122 4.74 20.76 -13.51
CA ASN A 122 5.96 20.99 -12.73
C ASN A 122 6.74 19.71 -12.47
N MET A 123 6.33 18.58 -13.07
CA MET A 123 6.97 17.28 -12.86
C MET A 123 8.31 17.25 -13.61
N SER A 124 9.38 17.09 -12.87
CA SER A 124 10.69 16.78 -13.45
C SER A 124 10.72 15.32 -13.88
N ILE A 125 11.09 15.05 -15.13
CA ILE A 125 11.23 13.68 -15.65
C ILE A 125 12.36 12.95 -14.94
N VAL A 126 13.38 13.68 -14.51
CA VAL A 126 14.49 13.17 -13.71
C VAL A 126 14.60 14.03 -12.46
N ALA A 127 14.28 13.46 -11.32
CA ALA A 127 14.51 14.07 -10.03
C ALA A 127 15.68 13.36 -9.33
N VAL A 128 16.52 14.13 -8.65
CA VAL A 128 17.52 13.54 -7.76
C VAL A 128 16.79 13.02 -6.51
N PRO A 129 17.00 11.76 -6.11
CA PRO A 129 16.41 11.23 -4.89
C PRO A 129 16.81 12.08 -3.68
N ASP A 130 15.87 12.27 -2.77
CA ASP A 130 16.14 12.95 -1.50
C ASP A 130 16.77 11.94 -0.53
N PHE A 131 18.09 11.92 -0.50
CA PHE A 131 18.84 11.01 0.36
C PHE A 131 18.75 11.42 1.83
N THR A 132 17.58 11.22 2.43
CA THR A 132 17.27 11.59 3.83
C THR A 132 18.22 10.96 4.85
N PHE A 133 18.90 9.86 4.51
CA PHE A 133 19.91 9.25 5.38
C PHE A 133 21.11 10.17 5.68
N PHE A 134 21.44 11.13 4.80
CA PHE A 134 22.46 12.13 5.10
C PHE A 134 22.02 13.08 6.22
N GLU A 135 20.74 13.39 6.32
CA GLU A 135 20.20 14.19 7.41
C GLU A 135 20.12 13.35 8.70
N ALA A 136 19.71 12.09 8.60
CA ALA A 136 19.72 11.17 9.72
C ALA A 136 21.13 10.99 10.30
N ALA A 137 22.17 11.00 9.45
CA ALA A 137 23.56 10.93 9.91
C ALA A 137 23.97 12.12 10.77
N LYS A 138 23.39 13.31 10.57
CA LYS A 138 23.64 14.49 11.43
C LYS A 138 23.05 14.31 12.83
N GLY A 139 21.92 13.60 12.94
CA GLY A 139 21.24 13.30 14.21
C GLY A 139 21.87 12.16 15.01
N LEU A 140 22.89 11.45 14.50
CA LEU A 140 23.50 10.32 15.21
C LEU A 140 24.06 10.69 16.61
N LYS A 141 24.42 11.95 16.82
CA LYS A 141 24.89 12.45 18.11
C LYS A 141 23.81 12.54 19.19
N GLU A 142 22.54 12.58 18.78
CA GLU A 142 21.38 12.68 19.67
C GLU A 142 20.82 11.29 20.04
N ILE A 143 21.33 10.23 19.43
CA ILE A 143 20.90 8.87 19.69
C ILE A 143 21.42 8.45 21.07
N ASN A 144 20.51 8.30 22.01
CA ASN A 144 20.77 7.79 23.33
C ASN A 144 20.06 6.44 23.54
N GLY A 145 20.40 5.73 24.63
CA GLY A 145 19.81 4.42 24.92
C GLY A 145 18.28 4.47 25.08
N GLN A 146 17.73 5.57 25.58
CA GLN A 146 16.29 5.75 25.72
C GLN A 146 15.60 5.88 24.35
N TYR A 147 16.18 6.62 23.42
CA TYR A 147 15.69 6.72 22.04
C TYR A 147 15.68 5.35 21.36
N ILE A 148 16.78 4.59 21.46
CA ILE A 148 16.86 3.23 20.91
C ILE A 148 15.78 2.33 21.52
N ALA A 149 15.58 2.38 22.84
CA ALA A 149 14.54 1.59 23.50
C ALA A 149 13.13 1.97 23.02
N THR A 150 12.83 3.26 22.87
CA THR A 150 11.56 3.75 22.37
C THR A 150 11.29 3.26 20.95
N VAL A 151 12.27 3.38 20.06
CA VAL A 151 12.18 2.88 18.66
C VAL A 151 12.01 1.36 18.66
N ALA A 152 12.75 0.61 19.47
CA ALA A 152 12.65 -0.83 19.54
C ALA A 152 11.25 -1.27 19.99
N VAL A 153 10.71 -0.67 21.05
CA VAL A 153 9.35 -0.97 21.54
C VAL A 153 8.28 -0.66 20.49
N ALA A 154 8.45 0.41 19.72
CA ALA A 154 7.50 0.77 18.66
C ALA A 154 7.58 -0.18 17.45
N TYR A 155 8.78 -0.53 16.99
CA TYR A 155 8.96 -1.23 15.71
C TYR A 155 9.08 -2.75 15.81
N ILE A 156 9.48 -3.31 16.97
CA ILE A 156 9.54 -4.77 17.13
C ILE A 156 8.17 -5.43 16.94
N PRO A 157 7.07 -4.93 17.54
CA PRO A 157 5.74 -5.48 17.28
C PRO A 157 5.33 -5.37 15.80
N VAL A 158 5.65 -4.25 15.14
CA VAL A 158 5.36 -4.04 13.71
C VAL A 158 6.06 -5.09 12.85
N ALA A 159 7.31 -5.44 13.17
CA ALA A 159 8.04 -6.47 12.44
C ALA A 159 7.34 -7.84 12.49
N PHE A 160 6.69 -8.19 13.60
CA PHE A 160 5.88 -9.41 13.70
C PHE A 160 4.61 -9.34 12.85
N VAL A 161 3.95 -8.18 12.81
CA VAL A 161 2.76 -7.95 11.98
C VAL A 161 3.13 -8.08 10.50
N VAL A 162 4.18 -7.39 10.05
CA VAL A 162 4.67 -7.47 8.66
C VAL A 162 5.07 -8.91 8.29
N PHE A 163 5.70 -9.64 9.21
CA PHE A 163 6.03 -11.05 8.99
C PHE A 163 4.77 -11.90 8.80
N ALA A 164 3.72 -11.68 9.60
CA ALA A 164 2.46 -12.40 9.48
C ALA A 164 1.74 -12.05 8.16
N GLU A 165 1.72 -10.79 7.78
CA GLU A 165 1.19 -10.29 6.51
C GLU A 165 1.90 -10.93 5.32
N HIS A 166 3.23 -10.93 5.30
CA HIS A 166 4.03 -11.55 4.26
C HIS A 166 3.70 -13.04 4.06
N ILE A 167 3.50 -13.80 5.16
CA ILE A 167 3.09 -15.20 5.07
C ILE A 167 1.67 -15.33 4.51
N ALA A 168 0.75 -14.45 4.93
CA ALA A 168 -0.63 -14.47 4.47
C ALA A 168 -0.71 -14.19 2.96
N ASP A 169 0.02 -13.21 2.47
CA ASP A 169 0.10 -12.83 1.07
C ASP A 169 0.69 -13.96 0.22
N HIS A 170 1.77 -14.60 0.71
CA HIS A 170 2.36 -15.75 0.02
C HIS A 170 1.41 -16.93 -0.07
N LYS A 171 0.67 -17.24 1.01
CA LYS A 171 -0.35 -18.30 0.98
C LYS A 171 -1.51 -17.96 0.06
N ASN A 172 -1.96 -16.71 0.06
CA ASN A 172 -3.01 -16.26 -0.83
C ASN A 172 -2.56 -16.34 -2.30
N LEU A 173 -1.37 -15.83 -2.60
CA LEU A 173 -0.80 -15.90 -3.95
C LEU A 173 -0.56 -17.33 -4.39
N SER A 174 -0.07 -18.21 -3.50
CA SER A 174 0.13 -19.65 -3.75
C SER A 174 -1.17 -20.31 -4.20
N SER A 175 -2.31 -19.97 -3.58
CA SER A 175 -3.60 -20.51 -3.94
C SER A 175 -4.09 -20.02 -5.32
N VAL A 176 -3.68 -18.83 -5.74
CA VAL A 176 -4.07 -18.24 -7.05
C VAL A 176 -3.25 -18.83 -8.19
N ILE A 177 -1.94 -19.04 -7.96
CA ILE A 177 -1.01 -19.56 -8.98
C ILE A 177 -0.84 -21.08 -8.94
N GLU A 178 -1.50 -21.74 -7.98
CA GLU A 178 -1.45 -23.20 -7.77
C GLU A 178 -0.03 -23.73 -7.54
N LYS A 179 0.83 -22.95 -6.87
CA LYS A 179 2.20 -23.30 -6.49
C LYS A 179 2.48 -22.90 -5.04
N ASP A 180 3.17 -23.75 -4.29
CA ASP A 180 3.55 -23.40 -2.91
C ASP A 180 4.78 -22.49 -2.89
N LEU A 181 4.56 -21.20 -2.77
CA LEU A 181 5.61 -20.18 -2.67
C LEU A 181 6.39 -20.22 -1.35
N LEU A 182 5.88 -20.90 -0.33
CA LEU A 182 6.59 -21.07 0.93
C LEU A 182 7.72 -22.08 0.79
N GLU A 183 7.56 -23.08 -0.12
CA GLU A 183 8.56 -24.08 -0.43
C GLU A 183 9.49 -23.61 -1.56
N GLU A 184 8.92 -23.12 -2.66
CA GLU A 184 9.69 -22.65 -3.83
C GLU A 184 9.17 -21.29 -4.34
N PRO A 185 9.96 -20.21 -4.26
CA PRO A 185 11.41 -20.07 -4.02
C PRO A 185 11.83 -20.16 -2.55
N GLY A 186 10.90 -20.30 -1.64
CA GLY A 186 11.12 -20.45 -0.21
C GLY A 186 10.99 -19.14 0.57
N LEU A 187 10.24 -19.21 1.67
CA LEU A 187 9.90 -18.06 2.51
C LEU A 187 11.11 -17.21 2.95
N HIS A 188 12.27 -17.85 3.17
CA HIS A 188 13.49 -17.13 3.58
C HIS A 188 14.02 -16.18 2.50
N ARG A 189 13.85 -16.52 1.21
CA ARG A 189 14.30 -15.71 0.08
C ARG A 189 13.37 -14.53 -0.14
N THR A 190 12.07 -14.76 -0.06
CA THR A 190 11.06 -13.72 -0.25
C THR A 190 11.09 -12.70 0.88
N LEU A 191 11.25 -13.14 2.14
CA LEU A 191 11.47 -12.25 3.28
C LEU A 191 12.77 -11.42 3.18
N LEU A 192 13.81 -12.02 2.59
CA LEU A 192 15.07 -11.29 2.39
C LEU A 192 14.90 -10.24 1.30
N GLY A 193 14.19 -10.57 0.22
CA GLY A 193 13.86 -9.64 -0.85
C GLY A 193 13.04 -8.45 -0.37
N ASP A 194 12.01 -8.70 0.43
CA ASP A 194 11.16 -7.67 1.04
C ASP A 194 11.96 -6.76 1.99
N GLY A 195 12.77 -7.34 2.88
CA GLY A 195 13.62 -6.59 3.79
C GLY A 195 14.68 -5.74 3.08
N VAL A 196 15.35 -6.29 2.07
CA VAL A 196 16.33 -5.54 1.27
C VAL A 196 15.64 -4.45 0.46
N GLY A 197 14.49 -4.74 -0.15
CA GLY A 197 13.69 -3.77 -0.88
C GLY A 197 13.28 -2.58 0.00
N SER A 198 12.81 -2.85 1.21
CA SER A 198 12.45 -1.83 2.20
C SER A 198 13.66 -0.97 2.61
N ILE A 199 14.83 -1.56 2.84
CA ILE A 199 16.05 -0.83 3.14
C ILE A 199 16.45 0.05 1.96
N CYS A 200 16.44 -0.49 0.74
CA CYS A 200 16.76 0.29 -0.46
C CYS A 200 15.76 1.46 -0.62
N GLY A 201 14.46 1.22 -0.45
CA GLY A 201 13.46 2.27 -0.49
C GLY A 201 13.72 3.39 0.52
N ALA A 202 14.07 3.04 1.75
CA ALA A 202 14.42 4.00 2.79
C ALA A 202 15.69 4.83 2.49
N PHE A 203 16.61 4.32 1.67
CA PHE A 203 17.79 5.07 1.23
C PHE A 203 17.47 6.15 0.20
N PHE A 204 16.46 5.93 -0.61
CA PHE A 204 16.08 6.87 -1.67
C PHE A 204 15.04 7.93 -1.24
N GLY A 205 14.46 7.82 -0.03
CA GLY A 205 13.53 8.78 0.56
C GLY A 205 12.07 8.43 0.32
#